data_f543ec886c1c5e758bbfb48842693e9f
#
_entry.id   f543ec886c1c5e758bbfb48842693e9f
#
_cell.length_a   1.000
_cell.length_b   1.000
_cell.length_c   1.000
_cell.angle_alpha   90.00
_cell.angle_beta   90.00
_cell.angle_gamma   90.00
#
_symmetry.space_group_name_H-M   'P 1'
#
loop_
_entity.id
_entity.type
_entity.pdbx_description
1 polymer ?
#
loop_
_entity_poly.entity_id
_entity_poly.type
_entity_poly.pdbx_seq_one_letter_code
_entity_poly.pdbx_strand_id
1 'polypeptide(L)'
;MPILSIDHVQVAIPVASEDRARAFYSGILGFTEVPKPAEMAGRKSIWFVAGGVNLHLGLEPDFHPAKRAHPAFVVTGLDAIVAACERIGLPTKPDTSFNGLRRVHVFDPFGNRLELMERSAA
;
A
#
# COMPACT_ATOMS: atom_id res chain seq x y z
N MET A 1 -17.46 -20.37 -12.02
CA MET A 1 -16.83 -19.11 -11.59
C MET A 1 -15.44 -19.03 -12.21
N PRO A 2 -15.22 -18.18 -13.29
CA PRO A 2 -13.91 -18.15 -13.96
C PRO A 2 -12.81 -17.45 -13.14
N ILE A 3 -13.15 -16.44 -12.29
CA ILE A 3 -12.15 -15.74 -11.49
C ILE A 3 -11.96 -16.47 -10.16
N LEU A 4 -10.72 -16.79 -9.81
CA LEU A 4 -10.41 -17.59 -8.62
C LEU A 4 -9.85 -16.75 -7.46
N SER A 5 -9.04 -15.74 -7.74
CA SER A 5 -8.37 -14.97 -6.71
C SER A 5 -7.74 -13.72 -7.31
N ILE A 6 -7.21 -12.86 -6.45
CA ILE A 6 -6.34 -11.75 -6.86
C ILE A 6 -4.89 -12.24 -6.72
N ASP A 7 -4.10 -12.12 -7.79
CA ASP A 7 -2.67 -12.45 -7.73
C ASP A 7 -1.88 -11.31 -7.09
N HIS A 8 -2.08 -10.10 -7.56
CA HIS A 8 -1.39 -8.93 -7.03
C HIS A 8 -2.20 -7.66 -7.27
N VAL A 9 -1.82 -6.60 -6.58
CA VAL A 9 -2.31 -5.24 -6.82
C VAL A 9 -1.11 -4.40 -7.22
N GLN A 10 -1.27 -3.57 -8.25
CA GLN A 10 -0.23 -2.63 -8.64
C GLN A 10 -0.69 -1.20 -8.38
N VAL A 11 0.19 -0.42 -7.77
CA VAL A 11 -0.03 1.00 -7.50
C VAL A 11 1.08 1.77 -8.22
N ALA A 12 0.72 2.84 -8.91
CA ALA A 12 1.70 3.65 -9.62
C ALA A 12 2.46 4.56 -8.66
N ILE A 13 3.74 4.79 -8.94
CA ILE A 13 4.57 5.76 -8.23
C ILE A 13 5.40 6.53 -9.26
N PRO A 14 5.93 7.73 -8.91
CA PRO A 14 6.76 8.48 -9.86
C PRO A 14 8.06 7.74 -10.18
N VAL A 15 8.62 8.00 -11.35
CA VAL A 15 9.96 7.50 -11.68
C VAL A 15 10.98 8.07 -10.68
N ALA A 16 12.05 7.33 -10.43
CA ALA A 16 13.15 7.71 -9.52
C ALA A 16 12.68 7.93 -8.08
N SER A 17 11.61 7.26 -7.64
CA SER A 17 11.06 7.42 -6.28
C SER A 17 11.19 6.15 -5.44
N GLU A 18 11.98 5.16 -5.89
CA GLU A 18 12.01 3.85 -5.25
C GLU A 18 12.42 3.91 -3.78
N ASP A 19 13.41 4.73 -3.43
CA ASP A 19 13.87 4.81 -2.03
C ASP A 19 12.81 5.40 -1.11
N ARG A 20 12.08 6.41 -1.57
CA ARG A 20 10.97 6.98 -0.80
C ARG A 20 9.83 5.96 -0.65
N ALA A 21 9.59 5.19 -1.70
CA ALA A 21 8.59 4.12 -1.66
C ALA A 21 9.00 3.04 -0.65
N ARG A 22 10.26 2.64 -0.64
CA ARG A 22 10.78 1.66 0.33
C ARG A 22 10.62 2.14 1.76
N ALA A 23 10.93 3.40 2.01
CA ALA A 23 10.79 3.96 3.36
C ALA A 23 9.36 3.88 3.88
N PHE A 24 8.38 4.04 3.01
CA PHE A 24 6.97 3.97 3.39
C PHE A 24 6.45 2.53 3.40
N TYR A 25 6.56 1.82 2.27
CA TYR A 25 5.93 0.50 2.14
C TYR A 25 6.64 -0.57 2.99
N SER A 26 7.96 -0.53 3.10
CA SER A 26 8.69 -1.42 3.99
C SER A 26 8.81 -0.83 5.39
N GLY A 27 9.19 0.43 5.49
CA GLY A 27 9.51 1.04 6.79
C GLY A 27 8.30 1.29 7.67
N ILE A 28 7.15 1.65 7.09
CA ILE A 28 5.94 1.94 7.86
C ILE A 28 4.93 0.81 7.77
N LEU A 29 4.67 0.29 6.56
CA LEU A 29 3.64 -0.73 6.37
C LEU A 29 4.14 -2.16 6.57
N GLY A 30 5.46 -2.37 6.65
CA GLY A 30 6.01 -3.69 6.95
C GLY A 30 6.07 -4.64 5.76
N PHE A 31 5.93 -4.15 4.53
CA PHE A 31 6.13 -5.00 3.36
C PHE A 31 7.60 -5.39 3.22
N THR A 32 7.85 -6.59 2.72
CA THR A 32 9.20 -7.06 2.40
C THR A 32 9.38 -6.98 0.88
N GLU A 33 10.40 -6.29 0.43
CA GLU A 33 10.71 -6.24 -1.00
C GLU A 33 11.26 -7.59 -1.44
N VAL A 34 10.81 -8.07 -2.62
CA VAL A 34 11.25 -9.34 -3.19
C VAL A 34 11.76 -9.10 -4.60
N PRO A 35 12.72 -9.92 -5.08
CA PRO A 35 13.20 -9.79 -6.45
C PRO A 35 12.11 -10.19 -7.45
N LYS A 36 12.11 -9.54 -8.61
CA LYS A 36 11.23 -9.94 -9.70
C LYS A 36 11.78 -11.20 -10.35
N PRO A 37 10.90 -12.08 -10.88
CA PRO A 37 11.38 -13.21 -11.68
C PRO A 37 12.26 -12.72 -12.84
N ALA A 38 13.16 -13.59 -13.31
CA ALA A 38 14.10 -13.23 -14.37
C ALA A 38 13.38 -12.71 -15.62
N GLU A 39 12.23 -13.31 -15.94
CA GLU A 39 11.42 -12.90 -17.09
C GLU A 39 10.88 -11.48 -16.98
N MET A 40 10.79 -10.96 -15.76
CA MET A 40 10.25 -9.63 -15.47
C MET A 40 11.31 -8.61 -15.08
N ALA A 41 12.60 -8.99 -15.13
CA ALA A 41 13.70 -8.15 -14.61
C ALA A 41 13.76 -6.77 -15.28
N GLY A 42 13.35 -6.67 -16.54
CA GLY A 42 13.34 -5.39 -17.27
C GLY A 42 12.13 -4.50 -17.00
N ARG A 43 11.15 -4.95 -16.21
CA ARG A 43 9.96 -4.17 -15.92
C ARG A 43 10.28 -3.03 -14.97
N LYS A 44 9.65 -1.88 -15.20
CA LYS A 44 9.82 -0.68 -14.37
C LYS A 44 8.88 -0.76 -13.16
N SER A 45 9.21 -1.63 -12.23
CA SER A 45 8.42 -1.83 -11.01
C SER A 45 9.28 -2.40 -9.90
N ILE A 46 8.81 -2.27 -8.67
CA ILE A 46 9.39 -2.96 -7.51
C ILE A 46 8.28 -3.76 -6.84
N TRP A 47 8.63 -4.93 -6.33
CA TRP A 47 7.67 -5.91 -5.82
C TRP A 47 7.84 -6.13 -4.33
N PHE A 48 6.70 -6.22 -3.63
CA PHE A 48 6.65 -6.39 -2.18
C PHE A 48 5.67 -7.50 -1.82
N VAL A 49 5.93 -8.13 -0.67
CA VAL A 49 5.00 -9.10 -0.08
C VAL A 49 4.79 -8.78 1.38
N ALA A 50 3.61 -9.07 1.90
CA ALA A 50 3.29 -9.05 3.32
C ALA A 50 2.12 -9.99 3.55
N GLY A 51 2.31 -11.02 4.40
CA GLY A 51 1.27 -12.03 4.57
C GLY A 51 0.85 -12.62 3.24
N GLY A 52 -0.45 -12.64 2.96
CA GLY A 52 -0.99 -13.10 1.69
C GLY A 52 -1.09 -12.02 0.61
N VAL A 53 -0.46 -10.87 0.78
CA VAL A 53 -0.59 -9.73 -0.12
C VAL A 53 0.66 -9.60 -0.98
N ASN A 54 0.46 -9.52 -2.29
CA ASN A 54 1.50 -9.18 -3.27
C ASN A 54 1.21 -7.78 -3.80
N LEU A 55 2.13 -6.86 -3.61
CA LEU A 55 1.99 -5.48 -4.04
C LEU A 55 3.12 -5.12 -4.99
N HIS A 56 2.77 -4.61 -6.15
CA HIS A 56 3.73 -4.09 -7.13
C HIS A 56 3.60 -2.57 -7.18
N LEU A 57 4.73 -1.87 -7.24
CA LEU A 57 4.73 -0.43 -7.45
C LEU A 57 5.31 -0.17 -8.83
N GLY A 58 4.47 0.36 -9.74
CA GLY A 58 4.88 0.63 -11.11
C GLY A 58 5.40 2.05 -11.24
N LEU A 59 6.59 2.21 -11.83
CA LEU A 59 7.18 3.53 -12.07
C LEU A 59 6.51 4.16 -13.29
N GLU A 60 5.87 5.30 -13.11
CA GLU A 60 5.04 5.91 -14.15
C GLU A 60 5.54 7.32 -14.47
N PRO A 61 5.98 7.58 -15.72
CA PRO A 61 6.21 8.96 -16.17
C PRO A 61 4.89 9.75 -16.09
N ASP A 62 4.99 11.05 -15.83
CA ASP A 62 3.82 11.93 -15.68
C ASP A 62 2.82 11.41 -14.63
N PHE A 63 3.34 10.91 -13.52
CA PHE A 63 2.55 10.31 -12.47
C PHE A 63 1.53 11.29 -11.88
N HIS A 64 0.30 10.79 -11.69
CA HIS A 64 -0.74 11.46 -10.90
C HIS A 64 -1.40 10.41 -10.03
N PRO A 65 -1.59 10.68 -8.72
CA PRO A 65 -2.29 9.73 -7.88
C PRO A 65 -3.75 9.59 -8.30
N ALA A 66 -4.29 8.39 -8.20
CA ALA A 66 -5.70 8.15 -8.46
C ALA A 66 -6.54 8.87 -7.39
N LYS A 67 -7.66 9.46 -7.80
CA LYS A 67 -8.52 10.18 -6.84
C LYS A 67 -9.43 9.25 -6.07
N ARG A 68 -9.86 8.15 -6.68
CA ARG A 68 -10.81 7.22 -6.07
C ARG A 68 -10.27 5.81 -5.94
N ALA A 69 -9.56 5.31 -6.95
CA ALA A 69 -9.04 3.93 -6.92
C ALA A 69 -8.01 3.78 -5.80
N HIS A 70 -8.19 2.75 -4.97
CA HIS A 70 -7.28 2.49 -3.85
C HIS A 70 -7.42 1.03 -3.41
N PRO A 71 -6.33 0.41 -2.96
CA PRO A 71 -6.42 -0.90 -2.32
C PRO A 71 -6.83 -0.74 -0.86
N ALA A 72 -7.40 -1.81 -0.29
CA ALA A 72 -7.71 -1.88 1.14
C ALA A 72 -6.98 -3.09 1.71
N PHE A 73 -6.20 -2.86 2.77
CA PHE A 73 -5.43 -3.91 3.45
C PHE A 73 -5.97 -4.10 4.85
N VAL A 74 -6.12 -5.34 5.26
CA VAL A 74 -6.42 -5.68 6.65
C VAL A 74 -5.09 -5.78 7.38
N VAL A 75 -4.95 -5.03 8.47
CA VAL A 75 -3.67 -4.89 9.19
C VAL A 75 -3.84 -5.19 10.67
N THR A 76 -2.73 -5.37 11.36
CA THR A 76 -2.64 -5.31 12.82
C THR A 76 -1.81 -4.07 13.19
N GLY A 77 -2.08 -3.50 14.37
CA GLY A 77 -1.31 -2.33 14.82
C GLY A 77 -1.67 -1.05 14.06
N LEU A 78 -2.94 -0.86 13.73
CA LEU A 78 -3.38 0.30 12.95
C LEU A 78 -2.99 1.63 13.60
N ASP A 79 -3.13 1.74 14.94
CA ASP A 79 -2.77 2.98 15.63
C ASP A 79 -1.28 3.32 15.47
N ALA A 80 -0.41 2.32 15.51
CA ALA A 80 1.02 2.53 15.32
C ALA A 80 1.33 2.98 13.89
N ILE A 81 0.65 2.42 12.91
CA ILE A 81 0.82 2.83 11.51
C ILE A 81 0.36 4.28 11.32
N VAL A 82 -0.80 4.62 11.84
CA VAL A 82 -1.34 5.99 11.76
C VAL A 82 -0.37 6.98 12.41
N ALA A 83 0.13 6.65 13.61
CA ALA A 83 1.08 7.51 14.30
C ALA A 83 2.38 7.69 13.50
N ALA A 84 2.87 6.64 12.86
CA ALA A 84 4.07 6.72 12.03
C ALA A 84 3.86 7.62 10.82
N CYS A 85 2.69 7.53 10.17
CA CYS A 85 2.34 8.41 9.05
C CYS A 85 2.29 9.87 9.50
N GLU A 86 1.60 10.14 10.60
CA GLU A 86 1.44 11.50 11.12
C GLU A 86 2.78 12.09 11.52
N ARG A 87 3.68 11.28 12.07
CA ARG A 87 5.01 11.75 12.51
C ARG A 87 5.82 12.32 11.36
N ILE A 88 5.62 11.83 10.14
CA ILE A 88 6.32 12.33 8.95
C ILE A 88 5.43 13.22 8.09
N GLY A 89 4.29 13.67 8.62
CA GLY A 89 3.43 14.64 7.95
C GLY A 89 2.53 14.10 6.87
N LEU A 90 2.32 12.78 6.79
CA LEU A 90 1.40 12.20 5.83
C LEU A 90 -0.03 12.25 6.38
N PRO A 91 -1.03 12.66 5.56
CA PRO A 91 -2.41 12.76 6.03
C PRO A 91 -3.00 11.41 6.38
N THR A 92 -3.91 11.40 7.36
CA THR A 92 -4.71 10.24 7.70
C THR A 92 -6.16 10.68 7.88
N LYS A 93 -7.12 9.84 7.49
CA LYS A 93 -8.55 10.15 7.59
C LYS A 93 -9.32 8.93 8.09
N PRO A 94 -9.84 8.96 9.33
CA PRO A 94 -10.74 7.91 9.78
C PRO A 94 -11.98 7.83 8.90
N ASP A 95 -12.52 6.63 8.73
CA ASP A 95 -13.75 6.40 8.00
C ASP A 95 -14.71 5.58 8.86
N THR A 96 -15.94 5.43 8.40
CA THR A 96 -16.96 4.69 9.13
C THR A 96 -16.57 3.22 9.25
N SER A 97 -16.59 2.69 10.48
CA SER A 97 -16.35 1.28 10.73
C SER A 97 -17.54 0.45 10.23
N PHE A 98 -17.26 -0.73 9.70
CA PHE A 98 -18.31 -1.68 9.33
C PHE A 98 -17.79 -3.11 9.44
N ASN A 99 -18.68 -4.07 9.61
CA ASN A 99 -18.35 -5.49 9.71
C ASN A 99 -17.29 -5.80 10.78
N GLY A 100 -17.27 -5.03 11.88
CA GLY A 100 -16.28 -5.21 12.95
C GLY A 100 -14.88 -4.75 12.57
N LEU A 101 -14.75 -3.99 11.49
CA LEU A 101 -13.47 -3.46 11.01
C LEU A 101 -13.43 -1.96 11.19
N ARG A 102 -12.42 -1.47 11.89
CA ARG A 102 -12.12 -0.04 11.97
C ARG A 102 -11.32 0.33 10.73
N ARG A 103 -11.65 1.47 10.11
CA ARG A 103 -11.07 1.87 8.84
C ARG A 103 -10.41 3.23 8.96
N VAL A 104 -9.20 3.36 8.40
CA VAL A 104 -8.50 4.63 8.28
C VAL A 104 -7.88 4.70 6.89
N HIS A 105 -8.07 5.82 6.20
CA HIS A 105 -7.37 6.10 4.96
C HIS A 105 -6.04 6.75 5.29
N VAL A 106 -4.95 6.22 4.74
CA VAL A 106 -3.63 6.84 4.81
C VAL A 106 -3.19 7.17 3.39
N PHE A 107 -2.20 8.03 3.25
CA PHE A 107 -1.69 8.43 1.94
C PHE A 107 -0.19 8.15 1.92
N ASP A 108 0.27 7.55 0.81
CA ASP A 108 1.70 7.32 0.66
C ASP A 108 2.42 8.66 0.34
N PRO A 109 3.75 8.67 0.26
CA PRO A 109 4.48 9.92 0.00
C PRO A 109 4.14 10.62 -1.30
N PHE A 110 3.45 9.93 -2.21
CA PHE A 110 3.12 10.43 -3.55
C PHE A 110 1.65 10.83 -3.69
N GLY A 111 0.87 10.68 -2.62
CA GLY A 111 -0.55 11.01 -2.61
C GLY A 111 -1.48 9.86 -2.97
N ASN A 112 -0.97 8.64 -3.15
CA ASN A 112 -1.82 7.47 -3.35
C ASN A 112 -2.60 7.18 -2.07
N ARG A 113 -3.91 6.98 -2.20
CA ARG A 113 -4.76 6.60 -1.08
C ARG A 113 -4.66 5.10 -0.82
N LEU A 114 -4.52 4.74 0.45
CA LEU A 114 -4.60 3.36 0.90
C LEU A 114 -5.62 3.30 2.03
N GLU A 115 -6.47 2.29 2.01
CA GLU A 115 -7.41 2.05 3.11
C GLU A 115 -6.83 0.96 4.00
N LEU A 116 -6.73 1.24 5.30
CA LEU A 116 -6.25 0.26 6.28
C LEU A 116 -7.39 -0.09 7.20
N MET A 117 -7.58 -1.38 7.43
CA MET A 117 -8.69 -1.91 8.20
C MET A 117 -8.15 -2.84 9.28
N GLU A 118 -8.65 -2.66 10.49
CA GLU A 118 -8.25 -3.53 11.60
C GLU A 118 -9.52 -4.06 12.30
N ARG A 119 -9.54 -5.36 12.55
CA ARG A 119 -10.67 -5.96 13.23
C ARG A 119 -10.71 -5.47 14.67
N SER A 120 -11.89 -5.00 15.09
CA SER A 120 -12.08 -4.56 16.46
C SER A 120 -11.86 -5.72 17.41
N ALA A 121 -11.21 -5.44 18.55
CA ALA A 121 -11.08 -6.42 19.62
C ALA A 121 -12.48 -6.79 20.14
N ALA A 122 -12.71 -8.08 20.28
CA ALA A 122 -13.99 -8.58 20.77
C ALA A 122 -14.05 -8.49 22.31
#